data_03a0fd41213c53b6c1981c2437185ad5
#
_entry.id   03a0fd41213c53b6c1981c2437185ad5
#
_cell.length_a   1.000
_cell.length_b   1.000
_cell.length_c   1.000
_cell.angle_alpha   90.00
_cell.angle_beta   90.00
_cell.angle_gamma   90.00
#
_symmetry.space_group_name_H-M   'P 1'
#
loop_
_entity.id
_entity.type
_entity.pdbx_description
1 polymer ?
#
loop_
_entity_poly.entity_id
_entity_poly.type
_entity_poly.pdbx_seq_one_letter_code
_entity_poly.pdbx_strand_id
1 'polypeptide(L)'
;MTILPVLPPDLRPLVPLDGGRFATSDLNDLYRRVINRNNRLKRLLELSAPDIIVRNEKRMLQESVDALLDNGRRGRVITGTNKRPLKSLADMIKGKGGRFRQNLLGKRVDYSGRSVIVSGPNLKLHQCGLPKKMALELFKPFVYGKLEQRELATTIKSAKKLVERETPEVWEVLEEVIREHPVMLNRAPTLHRLGLQAFEPKLI
;
A
#
# COMPACT_ATOMS: atom_id res chain seq x y z
N MET A 1 26.59 7.06 -18.65
CA MET A 1 25.93 5.79 -18.37
C MET A 1 25.72 5.09 -19.69
N THR A 2 26.28 3.92 -19.87
CA THR A 2 26.19 3.13 -21.13
C THR A 2 25.14 2.03 -21.06
N ILE A 3 24.82 1.59 -19.86
CA ILE A 3 23.81 0.57 -19.57
C ILE A 3 22.82 1.15 -18.57
N LEU A 4 21.53 1.00 -18.87
CA LEU A 4 20.45 1.45 -18.01
C LEU A 4 19.80 0.24 -17.35
N PRO A 5 19.71 0.15 -16.01
CA PRO A 5 19.02 -0.94 -15.33
C PRO A 5 17.50 -0.84 -15.56
N VAL A 6 16.87 -2.00 -15.78
CA VAL A 6 15.43 -2.09 -16.00
C VAL A 6 14.79 -2.82 -14.81
N LEU A 7 13.75 -2.23 -14.23
CA LEU A 7 12.99 -2.90 -13.18
C LEU A 7 12.29 -4.16 -13.71
N PRO A 8 12.16 -5.20 -12.88
CA PRO A 8 11.33 -6.36 -13.19
C PRO A 8 9.87 -5.97 -13.51
N PRO A 9 9.18 -6.70 -14.40
CA PRO A 9 7.80 -6.39 -14.80
C PRO A 9 6.81 -6.33 -13.63
N ASP A 10 6.98 -7.16 -12.60
CA ASP A 10 6.10 -7.19 -11.42
C ASP A 10 6.12 -5.88 -10.61
N LEU A 11 7.23 -5.14 -10.67
CA LEU A 11 7.36 -3.84 -10.00
C LEU A 11 6.81 -2.66 -10.83
N ARG A 12 6.46 -2.91 -12.11
CA ARG A 12 5.85 -1.94 -13.03
C ARG A 12 4.71 -2.58 -13.82
N PRO A 13 3.68 -3.09 -13.14
CA PRO A 13 2.67 -3.95 -13.76
C PRO A 13 1.87 -3.24 -14.84
N LEU A 14 1.41 -4.04 -15.80
CA LEU A 14 0.44 -3.69 -16.82
C LEU A 14 -0.84 -4.49 -16.53
N VAL A 15 -1.89 -3.82 -16.06
CA VAL A 15 -3.13 -4.47 -15.65
C VAL A 15 -4.22 -4.20 -16.67
N PRO A 16 -4.87 -5.24 -17.23
CA PRO A 16 -6.03 -5.06 -18.08
C PRO A 16 -7.23 -4.52 -17.28
N LEU A 17 -7.91 -3.54 -17.83
CA LEU A 17 -9.17 -2.99 -17.32
C LEU A 17 -10.32 -3.48 -18.16
N ASP A 18 -11.53 -3.43 -17.59
CA ASP A 18 -12.76 -3.69 -18.34
C ASP A 18 -12.86 -2.75 -19.54
N GLY A 19 -13.25 -3.30 -20.72
CA GLY A 19 -13.33 -2.56 -21.98
C GLY A 19 -12.02 -2.52 -22.80
N GLY A 20 -11.08 -3.45 -22.57
CA GLY A 20 -9.87 -3.62 -23.41
C GLY A 20 -8.80 -2.56 -23.24
N ARG A 21 -8.92 -1.71 -22.22
CA ARG A 21 -7.90 -0.73 -21.84
C ARG A 21 -6.92 -1.32 -20.82
N PHE A 22 -5.70 -0.80 -20.80
CA PHE A 22 -4.69 -1.21 -19.84
C PHE A 22 -4.36 -0.04 -18.89
N ALA A 23 -4.33 -0.33 -17.60
CA ALA A 23 -3.68 0.54 -16.62
C ALA A 23 -2.20 0.17 -16.55
N THR A 24 -1.34 1.14 -16.75
CA THR A 24 0.11 0.94 -16.74
C THR A 24 0.78 1.83 -15.71
N SER A 25 1.91 1.36 -15.19
CA SER A 25 2.78 2.18 -14.33
C SER A 25 3.39 3.32 -15.14
N ASP A 26 3.55 4.49 -14.52
CA ASP A 26 4.20 5.65 -15.12
C ASP A 26 5.64 5.34 -15.60
N LEU A 27 6.32 4.38 -14.94
CA LEU A 27 7.66 3.92 -15.33
C LEU A 27 7.69 3.29 -16.72
N ASN A 28 6.65 2.58 -17.13
CA ASN A 28 6.58 1.99 -18.47
C ASN A 28 6.60 3.07 -19.56
N ASP A 29 5.92 4.19 -19.33
CA ASP A 29 5.93 5.32 -20.26
C ASP A 29 7.31 5.98 -20.31
N LEU A 30 8.00 6.12 -19.20
CA LEU A 30 9.33 6.69 -19.14
C LEU A 30 10.35 5.76 -19.82
N TYR A 31 10.31 4.45 -19.58
CA TYR A 31 11.16 3.49 -20.32
C TYR A 31 10.89 3.52 -21.82
N ARG A 32 9.63 3.53 -22.23
CA ARG A 32 9.25 3.61 -23.65
C ARG A 32 9.83 4.86 -24.31
N ARG A 33 9.82 6.01 -23.65
CA ARG A 33 10.43 7.25 -24.16
C ARG A 33 11.93 7.10 -24.36
N VAL A 34 12.63 6.50 -23.42
CA VAL A 34 14.09 6.24 -23.55
C VAL A 34 14.38 5.32 -24.74
N ILE A 35 13.64 4.21 -24.84
CA ILE A 35 13.81 3.24 -25.94
C ILE A 35 13.56 3.91 -27.31
N ASN A 36 12.47 4.65 -27.45
CA ASN A 36 12.12 5.33 -28.69
C ASN A 36 13.19 6.36 -29.10
N ARG A 37 13.72 7.14 -28.15
CA ARG A 37 14.79 8.09 -28.40
C ARG A 37 16.09 7.41 -28.78
N ASN A 38 16.44 6.30 -28.12
CA ASN A 38 17.62 5.52 -28.43
C ASN A 38 17.54 4.90 -29.84
N ASN A 39 16.39 4.32 -30.19
CA ASN A 39 16.19 3.74 -31.53
C ASN A 39 16.23 4.80 -32.61
N ARG A 40 15.68 5.99 -32.37
CA ARG A 40 15.78 7.13 -33.30
C ARG A 40 17.21 7.61 -33.46
N LEU A 41 17.97 7.71 -32.38
CA LEU A 41 19.39 8.07 -32.45
C LEU A 41 20.20 7.04 -33.25
N LYS A 42 20.00 5.75 -33.05
CA LYS A 42 20.64 4.70 -33.84
C LYS A 42 20.37 4.87 -35.32
N ARG A 43 19.10 5.05 -35.69
CA ARG A 43 18.71 5.25 -37.08
C ARG A 43 19.33 6.51 -37.72
N LEU A 44 19.45 7.60 -36.97
CA LEU A 44 20.09 8.84 -37.45
C LEU A 44 21.61 8.63 -37.68
N LEU A 45 22.26 7.86 -36.82
CA LEU A 45 23.67 7.51 -36.99
C LEU A 45 23.89 6.58 -38.19
N GLU A 46 23.05 5.59 -38.42
CA GLU A 46 23.09 4.70 -39.58
C GLU A 46 22.90 5.46 -40.90
N LEU A 47 22.04 6.48 -40.90
CA LEU A 47 21.76 7.33 -42.07
C LEU A 47 22.78 8.45 -42.25
N SER A 48 23.82 8.50 -41.43
CA SER A 48 24.84 9.59 -41.47
C SER A 48 24.20 11.00 -41.50
N ALA A 49 23.17 11.20 -40.62
CA ALA A 49 22.47 12.47 -40.55
C ALA A 49 23.38 13.64 -40.11
N PRO A 50 23.02 14.90 -40.43
CA PRO A 50 23.80 16.07 -40.05
C PRO A 50 24.07 16.14 -38.54
N ASP A 51 25.28 16.54 -38.15
CA ASP A 51 25.71 16.59 -36.73
C ASP A 51 24.79 17.37 -35.81
N ILE A 52 24.19 18.44 -36.31
CA ILE A 52 23.22 19.24 -35.55
C ILE A 52 22.03 18.41 -35.09
N ILE A 53 21.48 17.54 -35.96
CA ILE A 53 20.33 16.67 -35.67
C ILE A 53 20.74 15.58 -34.66
N VAL A 54 21.91 14.96 -34.88
CA VAL A 54 22.47 13.93 -33.99
C VAL A 54 22.72 14.50 -32.58
N ARG A 55 23.31 15.67 -32.47
CA ARG A 55 23.53 16.34 -31.17
C ARG A 55 22.22 16.65 -30.45
N ASN A 56 21.23 17.13 -31.17
CA ASN A 56 19.91 17.39 -30.58
C ASN A 56 19.24 16.12 -30.10
N GLU A 57 19.28 15.01 -30.86
CA GLU A 57 18.71 13.75 -30.42
C GLU A 57 19.45 13.14 -29.22
N LYS A 58 20.79 13.27 -29.16
CA LYS A 58 21.57 12.90 -27.97
C LYS A 58 21.14 13.69 -26.75
N ARG A 59 20.89 14.99 -26.85
CA ARG A 59 20.38 15.83 -25.78
C ARG A 59 18.99 15.37 -25.33
N MET A 60 18.09 15.06 -26.27
CA MET A 60 16.73 14.58 -25.97
C MET A 60 16.74 13.19 -25.33
N LEU A 61 17.68 12.32 -25.71
CA LEU A 61 17.87 11.02 -25.06
C LEU A 61 18.34 11.22 -23.61
N GLN A 62 19.31 12.13 -23.39
CA GLN A 62 19.76 12.45 -22.03
C GLN A 62 18.63 13.00 -21.17
N GLU A 63 17.80 13.90 -21.68
CA GLU A 63 16.60 14.41 -20.98
C GLU A 63 15.63 13.29 -20.63
N SER A 64 15.46 12.30 -21.50
CA SER A 64 14.58 11.15 -21.24
C SER A 64 15.12 10.26 -20.13
N VAL A 65 16.42 10.05 -20.06
CA VAL A 65 17.10 9.30 -18.99
C VAL A 65 17.03 10.06 -17.67
N ASP A 66 17.29 11.36 -17.68
CA ASP A 66 17.19 12.21 -16.49
C ASP A 66 15.77 12.18 -15.91
N ALA A 67 14.75 12.22 -16.76
CA ALA A 67 13.36 12.12 -16.34
C ALA A 67 12.99 10.74 -15.81
N LEU A 68 13.56 9.66 -16.32
CA LEU A 68 13.36 8.32 -15.78
C LEU A 68 13.94 8.19 -14.36
N LEU A 69 15.09 8.78 -14.11
CA LEU A 69 15.75 8.73 -12.82
C LEU A 69 15.10 9.67 -11.79
N ASP A 70 14.89 10.93 -12.14
CA ASP A 70 14.29 11.94 -11.25
C ASP A 70 13.54 13.01 -12.07
N ASN A 71 12.28 12.77 -12.37
CA ASN A 71 11.46 13.66 -13.20
C ASN A 71 11.23 15.00 -12.50
N GLY A 72 11.57 16.09 -13.17
CA GLY A 72 11.41 17.46 -12.67
C GLY A 72 12.61 17.99 -11.89
N ARG A 73 13.67 17.22 -11.70
CA ARG A 73 14.91 17.72 -11.09
C ARG A 73 15.66 18.67 -12.03
N ARG A 74 15.62 18.40 -13.32
CA ARG A 74 16.32 19.18 -14.35
C ARG A 74 15.42 19.41 -15.56
N GLY A 75 15.20 20.66 -15.90
CA GLY A 75 14.40 21.04 -17.05
C GLY A 75 12.89 20.87 -16.87
N ARG A 76 12.18 20.68 -17.97
CA ARG A 76 10.70 20.59 -17.98
C ARG A 76 10.23 19.24 -17.48
N VAL A 77 9.26 19.26 -16.58
CA VAL A 77 8.62 18.04 -16.05
C VAL A 77 7.86 17.32 -17.16
N ILE A 78 8.08 16.02 -17.29
CA ILE A 78 7.32 15.17 -18.22
C ILE A 78 6.00 14.80 -17.55
N THR A 79 4.91 15.09 -18.25
CA THR A 79 3.53 14.84 -17.79
C THR A 79 2.84 13.77 -18.63
N GLY A 80 1.88 13.08 -18.02
CA GLY A 80 0.97 12.17 -18.70
C GLY A 80 -0.19 12.89 -19.40
N THR A 81 -1.16 12.13 -19.90
CA THR A 81 -2.35 12.62 -20.61
C THR A 81 -3.16 13.64 -19.80
N ASN A 82 -3.23 13.49 -18.48
CA ASN A 82 -3.98 14.36 -17.57
C ASN A 82 -3.14 15.52 -17.01
N LYS A 83 -2.07 15.93 -17.68
CA LYS A 83 -1.12 16.96 -17.23
C LYS A 83 -0.48 16.68 -15.86
N ARG A 84 -0.68 15.47 -15.31
CA ARG A 84 -0.06 15.02 -14.05
C ARG A 84 1.40 14.67 -14.32
N PRO A 85 2.36 15.10 -13.47
CA PRO A 85 3.75 14.64 -13.54
C PRO A 85 3.84 13.12 -13.47
N LEU A 86 4.64 12.50 -14.33
CA LEU A 86 4.91 11.07 -14.26
C LEU A 86 5.84 10.76 -13.09
N LYS A 87 5.53 9.71 -12.34
CA LYS A 87 6.39 9.25 -11.23
C LYS A 87 7.64 8.58 -11.77
N SER A 88 8.80 9.14 -11.42
CA SER A 88 10.12 8.60 -11.75
C SER A 88 10.59 7.56 -10.74
N LEU A 89 11.75 6.94 -10.98
CA LEU A 89 12.38 6.00 -10.05
C LEU A 89 12.65 6.64 -8.67
N ALA A 90 13.12 7.89 -8.65
CA ALA A 90 13.33 8.63 -7.40
C ALA A 90 12.01 8.80 -6.61
N ASP A 91 10.90 9.08 -7.29
CA ASP A 91 9.59 9.25 -6.66
C ASP A 91 9.02 7.95 -6.08
N MET A 92 9.46 6.80 -6.58
CA MET A 92 9.13 5.49 -6.02
C MET A 92 9.79 5.24 -4.65
N ILE A 93 10.86 5.94 -4.35
CA ILE A 93 11.67 5.80 -3.13
C ILE A 93 11.39 6.94 -2.16
N LYS A 94 11.36 8.18 -2.69
CA LYS A 94 11.23 9.43 -1.93
C LYS A 94 9.80 9.71 -1.48
N GLY A 95 9.70 10.54 -0.45
CA GLY A 95 8.46 11.18 -0.02
C GLY A 95 7.50 10.26 0.73
N LYS A 96 6.30 10.79 0.98
CA LYS A 96 5.25 10.13 1.79
C LYS A 96 4.70 8.86 1.15
N GLY A 97 4.62 8.84 -0.18
CA GLY A 97 4.16 7.68 -0.97
C GLY A 97 5.30 6.79 -1.48
N GLY A 98 6.54 7.08 -1.09
CA GLY A 98 7.70 6.30 -1.47
C GLY A 98 7.89 5.04 -0.64
N ARG A 99 8.73 4.15 -1.12
CA ARG A 99 8.94 2.81 -0.54
C ARG A 99 9.41 2.87 0.92
N PHE A 100 10.30 3.79 1.26
CA PHE A 100 10.80 3.92 2.63
C PHE A 100 9.70 4.26 3.62
N ARG A 101 8.92 5.30 3.37
CA ARG A 101 7.90 5.75 4.31
C ARG A 101 6.61 4.91 4.29
N GLN A 102 6.26 4.35 3.16
CA GLN A 102 4.99 3.64 2.99
C GLN A 102 5.10 2.14 3.31
N ASN A 103 6.26 1.50 3.07
CA ASN A 103 6.39 0.05 3.15
C ASN A 103 7.47 -0.46 4.09
N LEU A 104 8.51 0.35 4.41
CA LEU A 104 9.64 -0.07 5.24
C LEU A 104 9.53 0.46 6.67
N LEU A 105 9.31 1.75 6.86
CA LEU A 105 9.17 2.35 8.20
C LEU A 105 7.83 2.02 8.87
N GLY A 106 6.83 1.66 8.09
CA GLY A 106 5.53 1.24 8.57
C GLY A 106 4.79 0.48 7.49
N LYS A 107 3.99 -0.51 7.88
CA LYS A 107 3.16 -1.32 6.99
C LYS A 107 1.72 -1.33 7.49
N ARG A 108 0.79 -1.55 6.59
CA ARG A 108 -0.58 -1.91 6.97
C ARG A 108 -0.57 -3.32 7.54
N VAL A 109 -1.25 -3.51 8.65
CA VAL A 109 -1.33 -4.80 9.34
C VAL A 109 -2.78 -5.24 9.45
N ASP A 110 -2.98 -6.55 9.45
CA ASP A 110 -4.29 -7.16 9.68
C ASP A 110 -4.69 -7.04 11.15
N TYR A 111 -5.95 -7.36 11.46
CA TYR A 111 -6.52 -7.30 12.82
C TYR A 111 -6.33 -5.94 13.49
N SER A 112 -6.50 -4.89 12.71
CA SER A 112 -6.46 -3.50 13.16
C SER A 112 -7.65 -2.74 12.61
N GLY A 113 -8.12 -1.75 13.37
CA GLY A 113 -9.27 -0.95 13.01
C GLY A 113 -9.09 0.50 13.40
N ARG A 114 -9.98 1.35 12.90
CA ARG A 114 -10.01 2.78 13.23
C ARG A 114 -11.44 3.21 13.47
N SER A 115 -11.66 3.94 14.56
CA SER A 115 -12.96 4.48 14.90
C SER A 115 -12.84 5.82 15.62
N VAL A 116 -13.95 6.48 15.83
CA VAL A 116 -14.03 7.67 16.65
C VAL A 116 -13.94 7.29 18.13
N ILE A 117 -13.26 8.10 18.92
CA ILE A 117 -13.15 7.93 20.36
C ILE A 117 -14.10 8.90 21.07
N VAL A 118 -14.81 8.38 22.06
CA VAL A 118 -15.72 9.14 22.91
C VAL A 118 -15.45 8.84 24.39
N SER A 119 -15.91 9.69 25.29
CA SER A 119 -15.85 9.42 26.73
C SER A 119 -16.74 8.25 27.12
N GLY A 120 -16.27 7.42 28.06
CA GLY A 120 -17.01 6.28 28.61
C GLY A 120 -17.08 6.36 30.13
N PRO A 121 -18.06 7.08 30.71
CA PRO A 121 -18.12 7.31 32.16
C PRO A 121 -18.30 6.02 32.99
N ASN A 122 -18.83 4.97 32.39
CA ASN A 122 -19.08 3.66 33.03
C ASN A 122 -17.88 2.70 32.94
N LEU A 123 -16.77 3.13 32.33
CA LEU A 123 -15.57 2.32 32.18
C LEU A 123 -14.53 2.67 33.23
N LYS A 124 -13.79 1.67 33.71
CA LYS A 124 -12.62 1.87 34.56
C LYS A 124 -11.45 2.42 33.75
N LEU A 125 -10.44 3.00 34.42
CA LEU A 125 -9.28 3.63 33.76
C LEU A 125 -8.48 2.68 32.85
N HIS A 126 -8.46 1.42 33.14
CA HIS A 126 -7.77 0.37 32.36
C HIS A 126 -8.66 -0.28 31.29
N GLN A 127 -9.92 0.13 31.19
CA GLN A 127 -10.88 -0.47 30.26
C GLN A 127 -11.16 0.43 29.07
N CYS A 128 -11.41 -0.19 27.90
CA CYS A 128 -11.93 0.48 26.72
C CYS A 128 -13.18 -0.23 26.21
N GLY A 129 -14.16 0.56 25.77
CA GLY A 129 -15.35 0.01 25.10
C GLY A 129 -15.07 -0.23 23.62
N LEU A 130 -15.33 -1.43 23.14
CA LEU A 130 -15.25 -1.78 21.73
C LEU A 130 -16.62 -2.18 21.18
N PRO A 131 -17.01 -1.67 20.00
CA PRO A 131 -18.20 -2.18 19.31
C PRO A 131 -18.06 -3.68 19.02
N LYS A 132 -19.10 -4.46 19.27
CA LYS A 132 -19.11 -5.92 19.09
C LYS A 132 -18.60 -6.37 17.72
N LYS A 133 -19.05 -5.73 16.64
CA LYS A 133 -18.64 -6.06 15.28
C LYS A 133 -17.16 -5.78 15.01
N MET A 134 -16.64 -4.68 15.56
CA MET A 134 -15.21 -4.37 15.45
C MET A 134 -14.38 -5.39 16.25
N ALA A 135 -14.80 -5.72 17.46
CA ALA A 135 -14.12 -6.73 18.27
C ALA A 135 -14.10 -8.10 17.57
N LEU A 136 -15.19 -8.50 16.94
CA LEU A 136 -15.26 -9.75 16.16
C LEU A 136 -14.22 -9.79 15.04
N GLU A 137 -14.05 -8.70 14.29
CA GLU A 137 -13.03 -8.62 13.24
C GLU A 137 -11.59 -8.67 13.78
N LEU A 138 -11.34 -8.00 14.91
CA LEU A 138 -10.00 -7.96 15.52
C LEU A 138 -9.58 -9.32 16.07
N PHE A 139 -10.50 -10.06 16.67
CA PHE A 139 -10.23 -11.32 17.36
C PHE A 139 -10.61 -12.58 16.56
N LYS A 140 -10.90 -12.44 15.27
CA LYS A 140 -11.26 -13.57 14.38
C LYS A 140 -10.44 -14.84 14.57
N PRO A 141 -9.10 -14.82 14.56
CA PRO A 141 -8.31 -16.04 14.70
C PRO A 141 -8.53 -16.76 16.03
N PHE A 142 -8.62 -16.00 17.11
CA PHE A 142 -8.85 -16.55 18.44
C PHE A 142 -10.24 -17.15 18.56
N VAL A 143 -11.26 -16.49 18.00
CA VAL A 143 -12.64 -17.00 17.96
C VAL A 143 -12.70 -18.31 17.18
N TYR A 144 -12.02 -18.42 16.03
CA TYR A 144 -11.97 -19.68 15.27
C TYR A 144 -11.35 -20.81 16.08
N GLY A 145 -10.22 -20.57 16.75
CA GLY A 145 -9.57 -21.56 17.60
C GLY A 145 -10.44 -22.01 18.79
N LYS A 146 -11.14 -21.07 19.45
CA LYS A 146 -12.05 -21.40 20.56
C LYS A 146 -13.31 -22.14 20.08
N LEU A 147 -13.86 -21.82 18.91
CA LEU A 147 -15.00 -22.54 18.32
C LEU A 147 -14.64 -24.00 18.00
N GLU A 148 -13.41 -24.23 17.53
CA GLU A 148 -12.89 -25.58 17.27
C GLU A 148 -12.65 -26.35 18.58
N GLN A 149 -12.04 -25.71 19.60
CA GLN A 149 -11.85 -26.31 20.93
C GLN A 149 -13.18 -26.72 21.63
N ARG A 150 -14.24 -25.95 21.40
CA ARG A 150 -15.57 -26.24 21.95
C ARG A 150 -16.38 -27.23 21.08
N GLU A 151 -15.77 -27.77 20.04
CA GLU A 151 -16.42 -28.70 19.10
C GLU A 151 -17.67 -28.13 18.40
N LEU A 152 -17.85 -26.79 18.44
CA LEU A 152 -18.95 -26.09 17.74
C LEU A 152 -18.68 -26.02 16.22
N ALA A 153 -17.41 -26.14 15.84
CA ALA A 153 -17.00 -26.20 14.44
C ALA A 153 -15.92 -27.28 14.25
N THR A 154 -16.15 -28.20 13.33
CA THR A 154 -15.20 -29.29 13.01
C THR A 154 -14.09 -28.88 12.04
N THR A 155 -14.27 -27.75 11.36
CA THR A 155 -13.31 -27.23 10.38
C THR A 155 -13.28 -25.70 10.41
N ILE A 156 -12.15 -25.12 10.04
CA ILE A 156 -12.00 -23.65 9.91
C ILE A 156 -13.06 -23.07 8.96
N LYS A 157 -13.46 -23.82 7.92
CA LYS A 157 -14.49 -23.39 6.96
C LYS A 157 -15.86 -23.30 7.60
N SER A 158 -16.21 -24.23 8.51
CA SER A 158 -17.46 -24.18 9.28
C SER A 158 -17.42 -23.06 10.31
N ALA A 159 -16.30 -22.89 11.02
CA ALA A 159 -16.11 -21.77 11.95
C ALA A 159 -16.29 -20.41 11.27
N LYS A 160 -15.71 -20.24 10.09
CA LYS A 160 -15.88 -19.02 9.30
C LYS A 160 -17.35 -18.73 8.97
N LYS A 161 -18.11 -19.74 8.56
CA LYS A 161 -19.56 -19.59 8.29
C LYS A 161 -20.37 -19.22 9.54
N LEU A 162 -20.02 -19.78 10.72
CA LEU A 162 -20.68 -19.41 11.98
C LEU A 162 -20.41 -17.96 12.35
N VAL A 163 -19.16 -17.50 12.20
CA VAL A 163 -18.78 -16.12 12.48
C VAL A 163 -19.44 -15.15 11.50
N GLU A 164 -19.54 -15.49 10.21
CA GLU A 164 -20.25 -14.67 9.20
C GLU A 164 -21.76 -14.57 9.48
N ARG A 165 -22.34 -15.58 10.11
CA ARG A 165 -23.76 -15.57 10.52
C ARG A 165 -24.02 -14.88 11.87
N GLU A 166 -22.98 -14.47 12.56
CA GLU A 166 -23.05 -13.77 13.85
C GLU A 166 -23.94 -14.54 14.87
N THR A 167 -23.77 -15.86 14.99
CA THR A 167 -24.60 -16.70 15.88
C THR A 167 -24.36 -16.36 17.36
N PRO A 168 -25.34 -16.61 18.27
CA PRO A 168 -25.19 -16.30 19.70
C PRO A 168 -23.96 -16.93 20.35
N GLU A 169 -23.60 -18.15 19.95
CA GLU A 169 -22.44 -18.89 20.47
C GLU A 169 -21.13 -18.15 20.14
N VAL A 170 -21.08 -17.48 19.00
CA VAL A 170 -19.90 -16.66 18.59
C VAL A 170 -19.70 -15.47 19.52
N TRP A 171 -20.78 -14.85 19.97
CA TRP A 171 -20.71 -13.73 20.92
C TRP A 171 -20.24 -14.17 22.30
N GLU A 172 -20.69 -15.32 22.80
CA GLU A 172 -20.21 -15.90 24.06
C GLU A 172 -18.72 -16.22 24.01
N VAL A 173 -18.28 -16.86 22.92
CA VAL A 173 -16.85 -17.15 22.67
C VAL A 173 -16.03 -15.87 22.57
N LEU A 174 -16.55 -14.84 21.90
CA LEU A 174 -15.88 -13.55 21.78
C LEU A 174 -15.70 -12.88 23.15
N GLU A 175 -16.71 -12.93 24.02
CA GLU A 175 -16.62 -12.38 25.38
C GLU A 175 -15.55 -13.07 26.22
N GLU A 176 -15.38 -14.38 26.07
CA GLU A 176 -14.32 -15.13 26.74
C GLU A 176 -12.94 -14.75 26.21
N VAL A 177 -12.77 -14.72 24.89
CA VAL A 177 -11.50 -14.37 24.25
C VAL A 177 -11.04 -12.97 24.63
N ILE A 178 -11.93 -12.01 24.68
CA ILE A 178 -11.61 -10.61 25.00
C ILE A 178 -11.06 -10.47 26.43
N ARG A 179 -11.50 -11.25 27.38
CA ARG A 179 -11.01 -11.18 28.77
C ARG A 179 -9.52 -11.52 28.89
N GLU A 180 -9.02 -12.37 28.02
CA GLU A 180 -7.64 -12.83 28.04
C GLU A 180 -6.69 -11.96 27.20
N HIS A 181 -7.24 -11.10 26.35
CA HIS A 181 -6.47 -10.41 25.31
C HIS A 181 -6.68 -8.89 25.35
N PRO A 182 -5.75 -8.12 25.93
CA PRO A 182 -5.81 -6.66 25.89
C PRO A 182 -5.60 -6.15 24.45
N VAL A 183 -6.18 -4.97 24.18
CA VAL A 183 -6.01 -4.26 22.89
C VAL A 183 -5.08 -3.08 23.07
N MET A 184 -4.27 -2.81 22.05
CA MET A 184 -3.44 -1.64 22.02
C MET A 184 -4.16 -0.52 21.27
N LEU A 185 -4.39 0.60 21.95
CA LEU A 185 -5.01 1.78 21.39
C LEU A 185 -3.97 2.85 21.08
N ASN A 186 -4.13 3.52 19.96
CA ASN A 186 -3.31 4.66 19.54
C ASN A 186 -4.20 5.85 19.21
N ARG A 187 -3.86 7.03 19.73
CA ARG A 187 -4.47 8.30 19.32
C ARG A 187 -3.49 9.08 18.46
N ALA A 188 -3.90 9.47 17.25
CA ALA A 188 -3.14 10.37 16.40
C ALA A 188 -3.34 11.85 16.85
N PRO A 189 -2.27 12.69 16.82
CA PRO A 189 -0.89 12.36 16.48
C PRO A 189 -0.15 11.62 17.62
N THR A 190 0.66 10.62 17.27
CA THR A 190 1.49 9.88 18.26
C THR A 190 2.77 10.67 18.53
N LEU A 191 2.73 11.55 19.52
CA LEU A 191 3.85 12.44 19.85
C LEU A 191 4.85 11.81 20.82
N HIS A 192 4.40 10.91 21.67
CA HIS A 192 5.22 10.23 22.68
C HIS A 192 4.66 8.83 22.98
N ARG A 193 5.42 8.03 23.74
CA ARG A 193 5.07 6.64 24.06
C ARG A 193 3.70 6.45 24.75
N LEU A 194 3.22 7.43 25.49
CA LEU A 194 1.89 7.39 26.14
C LEU A 194 0.72 7.54 25.14
N GLY A 195 1.00 7.88 23.88
CA GLY A 195 0.00 7.85 22.82
C GLY A 195 -0.39 6.44 22.37
N LEU A 196 0.37 5.42 22.80
CA LEU A 196 0.14 3.99 22.58
C LEU A 196 -0.02 3.32 23.94
N GLN A 197 -1.21 2.84 24.28
CA GLN A 197 -1.50 2.19 25.55
C GLN A 197 -2.33 0.94 25.34
N ALA A 198 -2.12 -0.05 26.21
CA ALA A 198 -2.91 -1.28 26.24
C ALA A 198 -4.08 -1.12 27.22
N PHE A 199 -5.27 -1.59 26.81
CA PHE A 199 -6.49 -1.55 27.59
C PHE A 199 -7.18 -2.90 27.55
N GLU A 200 -7.92 -3.21 28.63
CA GLU A 200 -8.83 -4.34 28.65
C GLU A 200 -10.09 -3.98 27.85
N PRO A 201 -10.42 -4.71 26.78
CA PRO A 201 -11.61 -4.43 25.99
C PRO A 201 -12.87 -4.91 26.71
N LYS A 202 -13.92 -4.10 26.62
CA LYS A 202 -15.28 -4.43 27.04
C LYS A 202 -16.21 -4.24 25.86
N LEU A 203 -17.08 -5.21 25.60
CA LEU A 203 -18.05 -5.12 24.51
C LEU A 203 -19.14 -4.09 24.82
N ILE A 204 -19.47 -3.29 23.82
CA ILE A 204 -20.53 -2.29 23.84
C ILE A 204 -21.47 -2.52 22.64
#